data_df9051f276567701b9725cb839460305
#
_entry.id   df9051f276567701b9725cb839460305
#
_cell.length_a   1.000
_cell.length_b   1.000
_cell.length_c   1.000
_cell.angle_alpha   90.00
_cell.angle_beta   90.00
_cell.angle_gamma   90.00
#
_symmetry.space_group_name_H-M   'P 1'
#
loop_
_entity.id
_entity.type
_entity.pdbx_description
1 polymer ?
#
loop_
_entity_poly.entity_id
_entity_poly.type
_entity_poly.pdbx_seq_one_letter_code
_entity_poly.pdbx_strand_id
1 'polypeptide(L)'
;MREAIRRAVKGLFPELGAGLHLDRYARVLAVADAPGQGAASERFRPRYAVDIQILTADGEPDPAFPTYTAVPLPVPTGAGQEKGFFSFPEPGAQVVVGFAYGRPDHPIIRQTYPLGVSLPEVAQGEQLWQSTPAVYQRADAGGNWTRATEAKIEDASRERVVRAQTSADELGTETRTIREHSKESVGGIKQIEATTLSLVGGLRADLGSLGNVNMTAGAHSTITTGKARTDTTGGDFAEDVGGNRTAKVAGNAGDEVAGARNRKIGGDETTTVSGASTEKVGGAK
;
A
#
# COMPACT_ATOMS: atom_id res chain seq x y z
N MET A 1 44.02 -58.18 10.70
CA MET A 1 44.29 -57.00 11.48
C MET A 1 43.33 -55.83 11.13
N ARG A 2 43.25 -55.37 9.85
CA ARG A 2 42.38 -54.24 9.44
C ARG A 2 40.89 -54.44 9.76
N GLU A 3 40.35 -55.68 9.56
CA GLU A 3 38.94 -55.97 9.87
C GLU A 3 38.64 -56.00 11.35
N ALA A 4 39.57 -56.47 12.20
CA ALA A 4 39.40 -56.45 13.63
C ALA A 4 39.39 -54.98 14.15
N ILE A 5 40.28 -54.15 13.66
CA ILE A 5 40.29 -52.71 13.96
C ILE A 5 39.01 -52.07 13.51
N ARG A 6 38.55 -52.33 12.29
CA ARG A 6 37.28 -51.81 11.76
C ARG A 6 36.08 -52.22 12.61
N ARG A 7 36.03 -53.46 13.08
CA ARG A 7 34.99 -53.99 13.97
C ARG A 7 35.01 -53.28 15.32
N ALA A 8 36.21 -53.13 15.90
CA ALA A 8 36.38 -52.41 17.16
C ALA A 8 35.99 -50.95 17.07
N VAL A 9 36.40 -50.24 16.01
CA VAL A 9 36.02 -48.84 15.76
C VAL A 9 34.51 -48.70 15.56
N LYS A 10 33.86 -49.59 14.77
CA LYS A 10 32.42 -49.58 14.59
C LYS A 10 31.64 -49.91 15.88
N GLY A 11 32.21 -50.72 16.80
CA GLY A 11 31.61 -50.99 18.09
C GLY A 11 31.70 -49.84 19.06
N LEU A 12 32.79 -49.08 19.02
CA LEU A 12 33.01 -47.90 19.84
C LEU A 12 32.33 -46.63 19.31
N PHE A 13 32.22 -46.53 18.00
CA PHE A 13 31.65 -45.38 17.28
C PHE A 13 30.68 -45.87 16.21
N PRO A 14 29.49 -46.34 16.58
CA PRO A 14 28.51 -46.87 15.62
C PRO A 14 28.09 -45.87 14.56
N GLU A 15 28.07 -44.59 14.89
CA GLU A 15 27.78 -43.46 13.99
C GLU A 15 28.73 -43.41 12.78
N LEU A 16 30.01 -43.78 12.97
CA LEU A 16 31.01 -43.82 11.88
C LEU A 16 30.70 -44.95 10.89
N GLY A 17 30.10 -46.03 11.37
CA GLY A 17 29.71 -47.18 10.55
C GLY A 17 28.63 -46.85 9.50
N ALA A 18 27.66 -46.08 9.87
CA ALA A 18 26.56 -45.65 9.00
C ALA A 18 26.82 -44.30 8.28
N GLY A 19 27.95 -43.62 8.57
CA GLY A 19 28.25 -42.33 8.03
C GLY A 19 27.29 -41.21 8.52
N LEU A 20 26.70 -41.39 9.70
CA LEU A 20 25.73 -40.45 10.27
C LEU A 20 26.36 -39.13 10.75
N HIS A 21 27.69 -39.07 10.79
CA HIS A 21 28.46 -37.87 11.06
C HIS A 21 28.64 -36.97 9.82
N LEU A 22 28.27 -37.48 8.63
CA LEU A 22 28.32 -36.77 7.36
C LEU A 22 26.95 -36.20 7.00
N ASP A 23 26.93 -35.00 6.50
CA ASP A 23 25.72 -34.41 5.91
C ASP A 23 25.34 -35.16 4.63
N ARG A 24 24.03 -35.28 4.37
CA ARG A 24 23.48 -35.98 3.22
C ARG A 24 22.47 -35.09 2.51
N TYR A 25 22.30 -35.31 1.23
CA TYR A 25 21.18 -34.73 0.51
C TYR A 25 19.93 -35.57 0.74
N ALA A 26 18.79 -34.87 0.78
CA ALA A 26 17.47 -35.49 0.81
C ALA A 26 16.53 -34.70 -0.11
N ARG A 27 15.49 -35.37 -0.57
CA ARG A 27 14.39 -34.76 -1.35
C ARG A 27 13.20 -34.59 -0.46
N VAL A 28 12.58 -33.42 -0.49
CA VAL A 28 11.30 -33.14 0.15
C VAL A 28 10.19 -33.88 -0.60
N LEU A 29 9.40 -34.66 0.09
CA LEU A 29 8.28 -35.42 -0.48
C LEU A 29 6.95 -34.66 -0.30
N ALA A 30 6.72 -34.14 0.90
CA ALA A 30 5.48 -33.44 1.26
C ALA A 30 5.69 -32.52 2.45
N VAL A 31 4.79 -31.57 2.63
CA VAL A 31 4.62 -30.84 3.89
C VAL A 31 3.85 -31.76 4.87
N ALA A 32 4.47 -32.08 6.00
CA ALA A 32 3.92 -33.06 6.93
C ALA A 32 2.84 -32.44 7.84
N ASP A 33 3.14 -31.35 8.51
CA ASP A 33 2.20 -30.65 9.41
C ASP A 33 2.49 -29.14 9.37
N ALA A 34 1.60 -28.38 8.71
CA ALA A 34 1.65 -26.93 8.67
C ALA A 34 1.07 -26.35 9.98
N PRO A 35 1.76 -25.43 10.65
CA PRO A 35 1.24 -24.83 11.88
C PRO A 35 0.04 -23.94 11.59
N GLY A 36 -1.05 -24.11 12.35
CA GLY A 36 -2.10 -23.11 12.47
C GLY A 36 -1.69 -21.98 13.42
N GLN A 37 -2.50 -20.94 13.48
CA GLN A 37 -2.25 -19.79 14.38
C GLN A 37 -2.13 -20.24 15.85
N GLY A 38 -1.09 -19.83 16.54
CA GLY A 38 -0.82 -20.17 17.94
C GLY A 38 -0.42 -21.63 18.18
N ALA A 39 -0.20 -22.42 17.12
CA ALA A 39 0.12 -23.83 17.25
C ALA A 39 1.59 -24.04 17.64
N ALA A 40 1.82 -24.72 18.76
CA ALA A 40 3.16 -25.08 19.21
C ALA A 40 3.74 -26.26 18.40
N SER A 41 5.05 -26.20 18.11
CA SER A 41 5.80 -27.35 17.60
C SER A 41 6.33 -28.17 18.79
N GLU A 42 5.97 -29.44 18.87
CA GLU A 42 6.34 -30.33 19.97
C GLU A 42 7.25 -31.45 19.49
N ARG A 43 8.01 -32.06 20.39
CA ARG A 43 8.94 -33.12 20.05
C ARG A 43 8.30 -34.31 19.34
N PHE A 44 7.08 -34.69 19.75
CA PHE A 44 6.36 -35.84 19.19
C PHE A 44 5.37 -35.46 18.10
N ARG A 45 5.15 -34.18 17.89
CA ARG A 45 4.39 -33.59 16.81
C ARG A 45 5.06 -32.31 16.33
N PRO A 46 6.19 -32.46 15.62
CA PRO A 46 6.84 -31.30 15.07
C PRO A 46 5.96 -30.67 14.00
N ARG A 47 5.70 -29.39 14.15
CA ARG A 47 5.04 -28.54 13.15
C ARG A 47 6.08 -27.70 12.46
N TYR A 48 5.77 -27.14 11.30
CA TYR A 48 6.76 -26.59 10.39
C TYR A 48 7.79 -27.67 10.01
N ALA A 49 7.27 -28.76 9.50
CA ALA A 49 8.00 -29.98 9.22
C ALA A 49 7.64 -30.54 7.83
N VAL A 50 8.53 -31.33 7.27
CA VAL A 50 8.38 -31.97 5.96
C VAL A 50 8.77 -33.44 6.01
N ASP A 51 8.21 -34.22 5.09
CA ASP A 51 8.62 -35.59 4.84
C ASP A 51 9.77 -35.61 3.86
N ILE A 52 10.79 -36.39 4.11
CA ILE A 52 11.99 -36.44 3.28
C ILE A 52 12.43 -37.87 2.96
N GLN A 53 13.09 -38.02 1.82
CA GLN A 53 13.83 -39.21 1.42
C GLN A 53 15.31 -38.87 1.26
N ILE A 54 16.17 -39.58 2.00
CA ILE A 54 17.64 -39.46 1.85
C ILE A 54 18.04 -39.92 0.45
N LEU A 55 19.01 -39.23 -0.15
CA LEU A 55 19.54 -39.52 -1.48
C LEU A 55 20.94 -40.11 -1.43
N THR A 56 21.27 -40.94 -2.39
CA THR A 56 22.64 -41.38 -2.70
C THR A 56 23.44 -40.22 -3.28
N ALA A 57 24.73 -40.40 -3.46
CA ALA A 57 25.59 -39.43 -4.13
C ALA A 57 25.15 -39.15 -5.61
N ASP A 58 24.49 -40.10 -6.24
CA ASP A 58 23.98 -39.97 -7.61
C ASP A 58 22.58 -39.33 -7.67
N GLY A 59 22.00 -38.95 -6.51
CA GLY A 59 20.71 -38.29 -6.42
C GLY A 59 19.49 -39.20 -6.42
N GLU A 60 19.70 -40.52 -6.37
CA GLU A 60 18.64 -41.52 -6.26
C GLU A 60 18.26 -41.79 -4.80
N PRO A 61 17.05 -42.28 -4.52
CA PRO A 61 16.66 -42.70 -3.16
C PRO A 61 17.65 -43.68 -2.56
N ASP A 62 18.18 -43.41 -1.38
CA ASP A 62 19.10 -44.33 -0.69
C ASP A 62 18.30 -45.41 0.07
N PRO A 63 18.39 -46.68 -0.36
CA PRO A 63 17.65 -47.76 0.27
C PRO A 63 18.13 -48.11 1.68
N ALA A 64 19.28 -47.60 2.12
CA ALA A 64 19.77 -47.75 3.47
C ALA A 64 19.02 -46.91 4.52
N PHE A 65 18.22 -45.96 4.06
CA PHE A 65 17.46 -45.04 4.91
C PHE A 65 15.95 -45.16 4.63
N PRO A 66 15.13 -45.16 5.66
CA PRO A 66 13.68 -45.08 5.48
C PRO A 66 13.29 -43.66 4.98
N THR A 67 12.04 -43.54 4.51
CA THR A 67 11.40 -42.23 4.43
C THR A 67 11.21 -41.69 5.85
N TYR A 68 11.69 -40.50 6.10
CA TYR A 68 11.50 -39.79 7.36
C TYR A 68 10.29 -38.89 7.27
N THR A 69 9.39 -39.02 8.22
CA THR A 69 8.18 -38.18 8.31
C THR A 69 8.31 -37.13 9.37
N ALA A 70 7.70 -35.96 9.10
CA ALA A 70 7.63 -34.84 10.01
C ALA A 70 9.01 -34.34 10.53
N VAL A 71 9.99 -34.24 9.64
CA VAL A 71 11.30 -33.69 9.98
C VAL A 71 11.21 -32.17 10.09
N PRO A 72 11.55 -31.58 11.25
CA PRO A 72 11.41 -30.14 11.45
C PRO A 72 12.34 -29.34 10.55
N LEU A 73 11.80 -28.24 10.00
CA LEU A 73 12.57 -27.26 9.24
C LEU A 73 13.26 -26.28 10.18
N PRO A 74 14.49 -25.85 9.87
CA PRO A 74 15.14 -24.78 10.61
C PRO A 74 14.46 -23.45 10.35
N VAL A 75 14.42 -22.58 11.37
CA VAL A 75 14.06 -21.17 11.21
C VAL A 75 15.35 -20.39 11.08
N PRO A 76 15.63 -19.76 9.93
CA PRO A 76 16.91 -19.09 9.68
C PRO A 76 17.23 -17.99 10.70
N THR A 77 16.21 -17.31 11.19
CA THR A 77 16.36 -16.25 12.19
C THR A 77 15.07 -16.10 13.00
N GLY A 78 15.20 -15.76 14.27
CA GLY A 78 14.05 -15.57 15.17
C GLY A 78 13.81 -16.81 16.02
N ALA A 79 12.81 -17.62 15.70
CA ALA A 79 12.39 -18.82 16.45
C ALA A 79 11.92 -18.54 17.90
N GLY A 80 11.42 -17.34 18.18
CA GLY A 80 10.68 -17.02 19.39
C GLY A 80 9.21 -17.39 19.25
N GLN A 81 8.41 -17.11 20.28
CA GLN A 81 6.97 -17.32 20.20
C GLN A 81 6.36 -16.48 19.07
N GLU A 82 5.82 -17.15 18.05
CA GLU A 82 5.25 -16.58 16.83
C GLU A 82 6.17 -15.57 16.10
N LYS A 83 7.51 -15.78 16.19
CA LYS A 83 8.50 -14.89 15.59
C LYS A 83 9.49 -15.67 14.76
N GLY A 84 9.77 -15.20 13.57
CA GLY A 84 10.77 -15.77 12.68
C GLY A 84 10.42 -15.58 11.21
N PHE A 85 11.28 -16.11 10.36
CA PHE A 85 11.05 -16.20 8.92
C PHE A 85 10.66 -17.63 8.58
N PHE A 86 9.46 -17.81 8.03
CA PHE A 86 8.90 -19.13 7.75
C PHE A 86 8.51 -19.24 6.27
N SER A 87 9.02 -20.27 5.61
CA SER A 87 8.66 -20.63 4.23
C SER A 87 8.84 -22.14 4.08
N PHE A 88 7.90 -22.84 3.46
CA PHE A 88 8.03 -24.24 3.17
C PHE A 88 8.76 -24.45 1.86
N PRO A 89 9.74 -25.39 1.80
CA PRO A 89 10.24 -25.86 0.53
C PRO A 89 9.16 -26.65 -0.20
N GLU A 90 9.12 -26.52 -1.51
CA GLU A 90 8.19 -27.28 -2.34
C GLU A 90 8.57 -28.77 -2.41
N PRO A 91 7.61 -29.68 -2.61
CA PRO A 91 7.91 -31.08 -2.94
C PRO A 91 8.84 -31.17 -4.14
N GLY A 92 9.87 -31.99 -4.02
CA GLY A 92 10.95 -32.11 -5.01
C GLY A 92 12.20 -31.27 -4.67
N ALA A 93 12.09 -30.25 -3.83
CA ALA A 93 13.24 -29.48 -3.38
C ALA A 93 14.27 -30.35 -2.65
N GLN A 94 15.54 -30.03 -2.82
CA GLN A 94 16.62 -30.72 -2.11
C GLN A 94 16.98 -29.98 -0.82
N VAL A 95 17.28 -30.76 0.21
CA VAL A 95 17.71 -30.30 1.52
C VAL A 95 18.98 -31.00 1.97
N VAL A 96 19.75 -30.34 2.80
CA VAL A 96 20.90 -30.95 3.50
C VAL A 96 20.42 -31.43 4.85
N VAL A 97 20.68 -32.71 5.14
CA VAL A 97 20.23 -33.40 6.36
C VAL A 97 21.46 -33.85 7.13
N GLY A 98 21.51 -33.50 8.40
CA GLY A 98 22.39 -34.10 9.40
C GLY A 98 21.60 -34.97 10.37
N PHE A 99 22.31 -35.71 11.21
CA PHE A 99 21.71 -36.57 12.23
C PHE A 99 22.16 -36.10 13.61
N ALA A 100 21.20 -35.61 14.41
CA ALA A 100 21.51 -35.12 15.75
C ALA A 100 22.09 -36.25 16.62
N TYR A 101 23.22 -35.97 17.26
CA TYR A 101 23.97 -36.93 18.10
C TYR A 101 24.38 -38.22 17.37
N GLY A 102 24.49 -38.21 16.02
CA GLY A 102 24.79 -39.41 15.23
C GLY A 102 23.70 -40.49 15.28
N ARG A 103 22.44 -40.10 15.60
CA ARG A 103 21.33 -41.02 15.74
C ARG A 103 20.49 -41.07 14.46
N PRO A 104 20.29 -42.27 13.87
CA PRO A 104 19.52 -42.44 12.63
C PRO A 104 18.04 -42.04 12.75
N ASP A 105 17.47 -42.03 13.96
CA ASP A 105 16.10 -41.66 14.29
C ASP A 105 15.92 -40.16 14.59
N HIS A 106 16.98 -39.36 14.47
CA HIS A 106 16.95 -37.92 14.72
C HIS A 106 17.52 -37.10 13.53
N PRO A 107 16.89 -37.19 12.35
CA PRO A 107 17.28 -36.34 11.23
C PRO A 107 16.95 -34.87 11.54
N ILE A 108 17.84 -33.96 11.14
CA ILE A 108 17.66 -32.52 11.19
C ILE A 108 17.96 -31.92 9.84
N ILE A 109 17.09 -31.08 9.33
CA ILE A 109 17.33 -30.30 8.12
C ILE A 109 18.21 -29.12 8.50
N ARG A 110 19.34 -28.96 7.82
CA ARG A 110 20.28 -27.87 8.04
C ARG A 110 20.03 -26.71 7.09
N GLN A 111 19.72 -27.03 5.82
CA GLN A 111 19.63 -26.05 4.75
C GLN A 111 18.80 -26.58 3.58
N THR A 112 18.18 -25.66 2.85
CA THR A 112 17.54 -25.94 1.56
C THR A 112 18.50 -25.59 0.43
N TYR A 113 18.59 -26.46 -0.58
CA TYR A 113 19.48 -26.29 -1.73
C TYR A 113 18.65 -26.17 -3.02
N PRO A 114 18.90 -25.17 -3.86
CA PRO A 114 18.17 -24.98 -5.11
C PRO A 114 18.78 -25.81 -6.25
N LEU A 115 18.87 -27.12 -6.07
CA LEU A 115 19.37 -28.04 -7.09
C LEU A 115 18.23 -28.57 -7.95
N GLY A 116 18.39 -28.55 -9.27
CA GLY A 116 17.43 -29.08 -10.22
C GLY A 116 16.20 -28.21 -10.45
N VAL A 117 16.22 -26.96 -9.97
CA VAL A 117 15.14 -25.98 -10.13
C VAL A 117 15.63 -24.71 -10.86
N SER A 118 14.72 -24.01 -11.52
CA SER A 118 15.02 -22.72 -12.12
C SER A 118 15.23 -21.67 -11.03
N LEU A 119 16.24 -20.83 -11.18
CA LEU A 119 16.55 -19.76 -10.25
C LEU A 119 16.10 -18.41 -10.83
N PRO A 120 15.67 -17.48 -9.97
CA PRO A 120 15.45 -16.10 -10.39
C PRO A 120 16.78 -15.44 -10.77
N GLU A 121 16.72 -14.44 -11.63
CA GLU A 121 17.88 -13.61 -11.92
C GLU A 121 18.21 -12.73 -10.70
N VAL A 122 19.43 -12.87 -10.18
CA VAL A 122 19.95 -12.08 -9.05
C VAL A 122 21.39 -11.70 -9.38
N ALA A 123 21.67 -10.41 -9.50
CA ALA A 123 23.03 -9.90 -9.73
C ALA A 123 23.83 -9.83 -8.42
N GLN A 124 25.15 -9.73 -8.55
CA GLN A 124 26.00 -9.52 -7.38
C GLN A 124 25.65 -8.21 -6.67
N GLY A 125 25.45 -8.26 -5.36
CA GLY A 125 25.08 -7.11 -4.54
C GLY A 125 23.56 -6.87 -4.43
N GLU A 126 22.74 -7.67 -5.11
CA GLU A 126 21.29 -7.63 -4.97
C GLU A 126 20.78 -8.52 -3.82
N GLN A 127 19.64 -8.14 -3.30
CA GLN A 127 18.86 -8.95 -2.36
C GLN A 127 17.47 -9.16 -2.94
N LEU A 128 17.06 -10.41 -3.05
CA LEU A 128 15.76 -10.77 -3.61
C LEU A 128 15.01 -11.69 -2.63
N TRP A 129 13.81 -11.30 -2.28
CA TRP A 129 12.81 -12.18 -1.70
C TRP A 129 11.68 -12.36 -2.69
N GLN A 130 11.49 -13.58 -3.20
CA GLN A 130 10.54 -13.87 -4.27
C GLN A 130 9.69 -15.08 -3.91
N SER A 131 8.39 -14.92 -4.02
CA SER A 131 7.43 -16.01 -3.88
C SER A 131 7.05 -16.59 -5.24
N THR A 132 6.87 -15.73 -6.23
CA THR A 132 6.68 -16.08 -7.65
C THR A 132 7.36 -15.00 -8.50
N PRO A 133 7.56 -15.22 -9.82
CA PRO A 133 8.13 -14.18 -10.68
C PRO A 133 7.40 -12.84 -10.65
N ALA A 134 6.09 -12.85 -10.36
CA ALA A 134 5.27 -11.64 -10.26
C ALA A 134 5.18 -11.07 -8.84
N VAL A 135 5.62 -11.82 -7.80
CA VAL A 135 5.49 -11.44 -6.39
C VAL A 135 6.84 -11.46 -5.72
N TYR A 136 7.43 -10.29 -5.56
CA TYR A 136 8.78 -10.16 -5.01
C TYR A 136 9.03 -8.83 -4.28
N GLN A 137 10.10 -8.83 -3.51
CA GLN A 137 10.76 -7.63 -2.98
C GLN A 137 12.23 -7.71 -3.35
N ARG A 138 12.76 -6.64 -3.94
CA ARG A 138 14.15 -6.57 -4.41
C ARG A 138 14.80 -5.28 -3.93
N ALA A 139 16.01 -5.38 -3.42
CA ALA A 139 16.93 -4.28 -3.29
C ALA A 139 18.07 -4.50 -4.29
N ASP A 140 18.21 -3.61 -5.28
CA ASP A 140 19.27 -3.72 -6.27
C ASP A 140 20.63 -3.20 -5.74
N ALA A 141 21.69 -3.41 -6.51
CA ALA A 141 23.03 -2.96 -6.15
C ALA A 141 23.17 -1.42 -6.10
N GLY A 142 22.27 -0.68 -6.73
CA GLY A 142 22.19 0.78 -6.67
C GLY A 142 21.41 1.31 -5.46
N GLY A 143 20.85 0.44 -4.64
CA GLY A 143 20.07 0.79 -3.46
C GLY A 143 18.60 1.10 -3.74
N ASN A 144 18.09 0.81 -4.95
CA ASN A 144 16.68 0.95 -5.23
C ASN A 144 15.89 -0.21 -4.62
N TRP A 145 14.73 0.11 -4.05
CA TRP A 145 13.85 -0.85 -3.45
C TRP A 145 12.58 -1.00 -4.28
N THR A 146 12.29 -2.23 -4.72
CA THR A 146 11.10 -2.57 -5.51
C THR A 146 10.26 -3.58 -4.75
N ARG A 147 8.94 -3.37 -4.73
CA ARG A 147 7.94 -4.32 -4.26
C ARG A 147 6.87 -4.48 -5.34
N ALA A 148 6.63 -5.69 -5.80
CA ALA A 148 5.71 -5.98 -6.89
C ALA A 148 4.75 -7.12 -6.54
N THR A 149 3.52 -7.03 -7.02
CA THR A 149 2.51 -8.08 -7.01
C THR A 149 1.44 -7.77 -8.06
N GLU A 150 0.85 -8.78 -8.67
CA GLU A 150 -0.33 -8.66 -9.53
C GLU A 150 -1.64 -8.72 -8.72
N ALA A 151 -1.55 -8.91 -7.41
CA ALA A 151 -2.69 -9.01 -6.51
C ALA A 151 -2.81 -7.76 -5.62
N LYS A 152 -3.15 -7.92 -4.36
CA LYS A 152 -3.36 -6.86 -3.38
C LYS A 152 -2.10 -6.62 -2.54
N ILE A 153 -1.77 -5.36 -2.29
CA ILE A 153 -0.89 -4.96 -1.20
C ILE A 153 -1.75 -4.33 -0.11
N GLU A 154 -1.66 -4.82 1.10
CA GLU A 154 -2.35 -4.30 2.27
C GLU A 154 -1.34 -3.91 3.35
N ASP A 155 -1.28 -2.63 3.66
CA ASP A 155 -0.46 -2.09 4.74
C ASP A 155 -1.38 -1.64 5.88
N ALA A 156 -1.37 -2.37 6.97
CA ALA A 156 -2.10 -2.03 8.19
C ALA A 156 -1.12 -1.59 9.29
N SER A 157 -1.28 -0.39 9.78
CA SER A 157 -0.41 0.16 10.83
C SER A 157 -1.17 1.15 11.71
N ARG A 158 -0.70 1.32 12.94
CA ARG A 158 -1.20 2.37 13.83
C ARG A 158 -0.77 3.76 13.35
N GLU A 159 0.43 3.87 12.81
CA GLU A 159 1.01 5.10 12.29
C GLU A 159 1.79 4.82 11.01
N ARG A 160 1.60 5.63 9.98
CA ARG A 160 2.35 5.58 8.74
C ARG A 160 2.98 6.93 8.45
N VAL A 161 4.30 6.97 8.31
CA VAL A 161 5.06 8.17 7.94
C VAL A 161 5.78 7.91 6.62
N VAL A 162 5.53 8.76 5.63
CA VAL A 162 6.22 8.72 4.34
C VAL A 162 7.04 10.01 4.19
N ARG A 163 8.34 9.88 3.91
CA ARG A 163 9.24 11.00 3.64
C ARG A 163 9.96 10.73 2.34
N ALA A 164 9.75 11.56 1.36
CA ALA A 164 10.40 11.50 0.06
C ALA A 164 10.63 12.92 -0.46
N GLN A 165 11.65 13.13 -1.28
CA GLN A 165 11.84 14.39 -2.00
C GLN A 165 10.81 14.54 -3.12
N THR A 166 10.49 13.43 -3.79
CA THR A 166 9.47 13.35 -4.83
C THR A 166 8.60 12.13 -4.59
N SER A 167 7.30 12.25 -4.86
CA SER A 167 6.36 11.12 -4.89
C SER A 167 5.52 11.22 -6.15
N ALA A 168 5.29 10.08 -6.80
CA ALA A 168 4.40 9.97 -7.94
C ALA A 168 3.50 8.75 -7.74
N ASP A 169 2.19 8.94 -7.82
CA ASP A 169 1.20 7.88 -7.70
C ASP A 169 0.41 7.82 -9.02
N GLU A 170 0.41 6.69 -9.70
CA GLU A 170 -0.38 6.42 -10.90
C GLU A 170 -1.44 5.37 -10.57
N LEU A 171 -2.68 5.78 -10.49
CA LEU A 171 -3.78 4.97 -9.99
C LEU A 171 -4.95 4.98 -10.98
N GLY A 172 -5.53 3.82 -11.24
CA GLY A 172 -6.80 3.73 -11.98
C GLY A 172 -7.97 4.32 -11.19
N THR A 173 -7.98 4.11 -9.88
CA THR A 173 -9.00 4.67 -8.97
C THR A 173 -8.40 4.86 -7.58
N GLU A 174 -8.65 6.00 -6.96
CA GLU A 174 -8.31 6.28 -5.57
C GLU A 174 -9.58 6.49 -4.73
N THR A 175 -9.63 5.85 -3.57
CA THR A 175 -10.61 6.15 -2.53
C THR A 175 -9.90 6.43 -1.22
N ARG A 176 -10.10 7.62 -0.67
CA ARG A 176 -9.49 8.04 0.60
C ARG A 176 -10.56 8.40 1.61
N THR A 177 -10.62 7.67 2.72
CA THR A 177 -11.52 7.95 3.84
C THR A 177 -10.74 8.38 5.07
N ILE A 178 -11.02 9.57 5.59
CA ILE A 178 -10.40 10.12 6.80
C ILE A 178 -11.53 10.41 7.79
N ARG A 179 -11.47 9.77 8.95
CA ARG A 179 -12.57 9.83 9.94
C ARG A 179 -12.58 11.10 10.77
N GLU A 180 -11.43 11.72 10.98
CA GLU A 180 -11.31 12.89 11.86
C GLU A 180 -10.83 14.11 11.10
N HIS A 181 -9.52 14.26 10.89
CA HIS A 181 -8.93 15.46 10.33
C HIS A 181 -8.00 15.16 9.15
N SER A 182 -8.12 15.97 8.10
CA SER A 182 -7.15 16.00 7.00
C SER A 182 -6.62 17.42 6.87
N LYS A 183 -5.29 17.55 6.84
CA LYS A 183 -4.60 18.80 6.55
C LYS A 183 -3.61 18.58 5.42
N GLU A 184 -3.68 19.44 4.42
CA GLU A 184 -2.70 19.50 3.34
C GLU A 184 -2.09 20.91 3.32
N SER A 185 -0.77 20.98 3.22
CA SER A 185 -0.03 22.25 3.10
C SER A 185 0.95 22.12 1.96
N VAL A 186 0.81 22.98 0.96
CA VAL A 186 1.64 23.02 -0.23
C VAL A 186 2.35 24.35 -0.28
N GLY A 187 3.69 24.36 -0.22
CA GLY A 187 4.50 25.57 -0.26
C GLY A 187 4.61 26.22 -1.65
N GLY A 188 4.21 25.50 -2.68
CA GLY A 188 4.22 25.98 -4.08
C GLY A 188 2.81 25.96 -4.68
N ILE A 189 2.68 25.34 -5.84
CA ILE A 189 1.43 25.27 -6.61
C ILE A 189 0.73 23.96 -6.32
N LYS A 190 -0.58 24.02 -6.01
CA LYS A 190 -1.49 22.86 -6.05
C LYS A 190 -2.41 23.01 -7.25
N GLN A 191 -2.35 22.05 -8.18
CA GLN A 191 -3.23 21.98 -9.33
C GLN A 191 -4.16 20.77 -9.17
N ILE A 192 -5.44 20.96 -9.46
CA ILE A 192 -6.44 19.90 -9.51
C ILE A 192 -7.14 20.00 -10.86
N GLU A 193 -7.03 18.96 -11.67
CA GLU A 193 -7.67 18.84 -12.97
C GLU A 193 -8.58 17.63 -12.96
N ALA A 194 -9.84 17.81 -13.30
CA ALA A 194 -10.83 16.75 -13.31
C ALA A 194 -11.96 17.08 -14.30
N THR A 195 -12.54 16.07 -14.92
CA THR A 195 -13.77 16.24 -15.72
C THR A 195 -14.92 16.76 -14.87
N THR A 196 -15.00 16.33 -13.61
CA THR A 196 -15.99 16.83 -12.66
C THR A 196 -15.32 16.98 -11.30
N LEU A 197 -15.42 18.16 -10.70
CA LEU A 197 -14.95 18.45 -9.35
C LEU A 197 -16.16 18.80 -8.47
N SER A 198 -16.35 18.06 -7.36
CA SER A 198 -17.37 18.34 -6.35
C SER A 198 -16.71 18.59 -5.01
N LEU A 199 -16.97 19.76 -4.41
CA LEU A 199 -16.50 20.15 -3.09
C LEU A 199 -17.71 20.41 -2.19
N VAL A 200 -17.90 19.58 -1.17
CA VAL A 200 -19.07 19.64 -0.28
C VAL A 200 -18.61 19.77 1.17
N GLY A 201 -19.02 20.82 1.86
CA GLY A 201 -18.85 21.00 3.29
C GLY A 201 -20.18 20.91 4.00
N GLY A 202 -20.33 20.02 4.99
CA GLY A 202 -21.58 19.82 5.71
C GLY A 202 -22.01 21.03 6.56
N LEU A 203 -21.06 21.79 7.10
CA LEU A 203 -21.31 22.99 7.92
C LEU A 203 -20.76 24.25 7.26
N ARG A 204 -19.56 24.20 6.73
CA ARG A 204 -18.85 25.34 6.19
C ARG A 204 -17.86 24.92 5.09
N ALA A 205 -17.78 25.69 4.04
CA ALA A 205 -16.73 25.61 3.05
C ALA A 205 -16.18 27.03 2.81
N ASP A 206 -14.87 27.21 2.95
CA ASP A 206 -14.20 28.49 2.74
C ASP A 206 -13.29 28.41 1.54
N LEU A 207 -13.35 29.43 0.69
CA LEU A 207 -12.40 29.68 -0.37
C LEU A 207 -11.86 31.10 -0.16
N GLY A 208 -10.59 31.21 0.15
CA GLY A 208 -9.94 32.50 0.41
C GLY A 208 -8.56 32.58 -0.24
N SER A 209 -8.16 33.80 -0.59
CA SER A 209 -6.84 34.12 -1.09
C SER A 209 -6.39 35.44 -0.51
N LEU A 210 -5.10 35.58 -0.19
CA LEU A 210 -4.48 36.89 0.14
C LEU A 210 -4.23 37.75 -1.11
N GLY A 211 -4.28 37.12 -2.29
CA GLY A 211 -4.20 37.79 -3.59
C GLY A 211 -5.54 37.72 -4.32
N ASN A 212 -5.56 37.12 -5.48
CA ASN A 212 -6.71 37.05 -6.36
C ASN A 212 -7.46 35.71 -6.26
N VAL A 213 -8.77 35.76 -6.39
CA VAL A 213 -9.63 34.60 -6.66
C VAL A 213 -10.27 34.80 -8.02
N ASN A 214 -9.92 33.94 -8.99
CA ASN A 214 -10.52 33.97 -10.33
C ASN A 214 -11.47 32.78 -10.49
N MET A 215 -12.69 33.04 -10.90
CA MET A 215 -13.70 32.03 -11.21
C MET A 215 -14.18 32.20 -12.65
N THR A 216 -13.98 31.22 -13.50
CA THR A 216 -14.39 31.25 -14.90
C THR A 216 -15.25 30.04 -15.22
N ALA A 217 -16.38 30.23 -15.86
CA ALA A 217 -17.24 29.19 -16.37
C ALA A 217 -17.48 29.39 -17.86
N GLY A 218 -17.17 28.38 -18.68
CA GLY A 218 -17.35 28.44 -20.13
C GLY A 218 -18.81 28.39 -20.58
N ALA A 219 -19.71 27.93 -19.72
CA ALA A 219 -21.14 27.87 -20.04
C ALA A 219 -21.99 28.57 -18.97
N HIS A 220 -22.23 27.98 -17.84
CA HIS A 220 -23.12 28.51 -16.81
C HIS A 220 -22.41 28.56 -15.43
N SER A 221 -22.66 29.64 -14.71
CA SER A 221 -22.31 29.77 -13.30
C SER A 221 -23.60 30.02 -12.51
N THR A 222 -23.88 29.21 -11.48
CA THR A 222 -25.06 29.33 -10.65
C THR A 222 -24.65 29.48 -9.19
N ILE A 223 -25.19 30.50 -8.51
CA ILE A 223 -25.05 30.68 -7.07
C ILE A 223 -26.45 30.61 -6.45
N THR A 224 -26.69 29.61 -5.60
CA THR A 224 -27.95 29.44 -4.90
C THR A 224 -27.72 29.53 -3.41
N THR A 225 -28.47 30.36 -2.71
CA THR A 225 -28.39 30.57 -1.27
C THR A 225 -29.77 30.38 -0.63
N GLY A 226 -29.88 29.43 0.30
CA GLY A 226 -31.16 29.11 0.95
C GLY A 226 -31.63 30.15 1.98
N LYS A 227 -30.75 31.02 2.48
CA LYS A 227 -31.09 32.05 3.50
C LYS A 227 -30.64 33.45 3.04
N ALA A 228 -29.40 33.83 3.32
CA ALA A 228 -28.87 35.15 3.02
C ALA A 228 -27.60 35.04 2.17
N ARG A 229 -27.42 35.97 1.26
CA ARG A 229 -26.18 36.21 0.52
C ARG A 229 -25.70 37.63 0.81
N THR A 230 -24.45 37.79 1.15
CA THR A 230 -23.81 39.08 1.35
C THR A 230 -22.60 39.18 0.42
N ASP A 231 -22.56 40.20 -0.41
CA ASP A 231 -21.43 40.55 -1.25
C ASP A 231 -20.87 41.87 -0.76
N THR A 232 -19.62 41.90 -0.34
CA THR A 232 -18.94 43.12 0.15
C THR A 232 -17.68 43.37 -0.65
N THR A 233 -17.54 44.54 -1.21
CA THR A 233 -16.38 44.96 -1.97
C THR A 233 -15.82 46.25 -1.36
N GLY A 234 -14.54 46.23 -0.96
CA GLY A 234 -13.88 47.41 -0.37
C GLY A 234 -13.36 48.43 -1.38
N GLY A 235 -13.34 48.06 -2.65
CA GLY A 235 -12.95 48.89 -3.77
C GLY A 235 -14.04 48.98 -4.84
N ASP A 236 -13.66 48.96 -6.11
CA ASP A 236 -14.59 49.01 -7.22
C ASP A 236 -15.32 47.69 -7.44
N PHE A 237 -16.61 47.79 -7.78
CA PHE A 237 -17.42 46.66 -8.24
C PHE A 237 -17.86 46.91 -9.68
N ALA A 238 -17.47 46.08 -10.62
CA ALA A 238 -17.88 46.15 -12.02
C ALA A 238 -18.70 44.90 -12.42
N GLU A 239 -19.81 45.14 -13.11
CA GLU A 239 -20.63 44.09 -13.70
C GLU A 239 -20.82 44.41 -15.18
N ASP A 240 -20.41 43.51 -16.09
CA ASP A 240 -20.64 43.61 -17.54
C ASP A 240 -21.50 42.43 -18.00
N VAL A 241 -22.64 42.73 -18.61
CA VAL A 241 -23.62 41.75 -19.06
C VAL A 241 -23.89 41.94 -20.54
N GLY A 242 -23.29 41.08 -21.37
CA GLY A 242 -23.46 41.14 -22.83
C GLY A 242 -24.85 40.76 -23.34
N GLY A 243 -25.72 40.24 -22.49
CA GLY A 243 -27.10 39.87 -22.80
C GLY A 243 -28.11 40.57 -21.89
N ASN A 244 -29.15 39.83 -21.49
CA ASN A 244 -30.19 40.38 -20.61
C ASN A 244 -29.81 40.25 -19.15
N ARG A 245 -30.09 41.29 -18.36
CA ARG A 245 -30.01 41.27 -16.91
C ARG A 245 -31.44 41.34 -16.33
N THR A 246 -31.82 40.32 -15.53
CA THR A 246 -33.13 40.29 -14.87
C THR A 246 -32.91 40.24 -13.36
N ALA A 247 -33.56 41.13 -12.60
CA ALA A 247 -33.59 41.11 -11.14
C ALA A 247 -35.03 41.03 -10.67
N LYS A 248 -35.36 40.05 -9.81
CA LYS A 248 -36.72 39.92 -9.21
C LYS A 248 -36.54 39.94 -7.69
N VAL A 249 -37.15 40.87 -7.01
CA VAL A 249 -37.13 41.02 -5.57
C VAL A 249 -38.60 40.93 -5.07
N ALA A 250 -38.91 39.90 -4.27
CA ALA A 250 -40.24 39.70 -3.73
C ALA A 250 -40.55 40.61 -2.51
N GLY A 251 -39.50 41.08 -1.86
CA GLY A 251 -39.59 42.01 -0.74
C GLY A 251 -39.16 43.43 -1.12
N ASN A 252 -38.50 44.11 -0.20
CA ASN A 252 -37.99 45.46 -0.44
C ASN A 252 -36.68 45.45 -1.21
N ALA A 253 -36.53 46.37 -2.16
CA ALA A 253 -35.26 46.68 -2.77
C ALA A 253 -34.84 48.12 -2.35
N GLY A 254 -33.62 48.23 -1.84
CA GLY A 254 -33.04 49.53 -1.48
C GLY A 254 -31.76 49.77 -2.27
N ASP A 255 -31.54 50.98 -2.73
CA ASP A 255 -30.35 51.40 -3.41
C ASP A 255 -29.88 52.73 -2.85
N GLU A 256 -28.75 52.80 -2.18
CA GLU A 256 -28.19 53.98 -1.55
C GLU A 256 -26.87 54.33 -2.23
N VAL A 257 -26.77 55.50 -2.78
CA VAL A 257 -25.57 56.01 -3.49
C VAL A 257 -25.14 57.34 -2.89
N ALA A 258 -24.03 57.34 -2.15
CA ALA A 258 -23.50 58.55 -1.51
C ALA A 258 -22.95 59.59 -2.50
N GLY A 259 -22.59 59.18 -3.70
CA GLY A 259 -22.08 60.04 -4.76
C GLY A 259 -23.07 60.23 -5.91
N ALA A 260 -22.56 60.49 -7.10
CA ALA A 260 -23.37 60.64 -8.29
C ALA A 260 -23.86 59.28 -8.84
N ARG A 261 -25.12 59.20 -9.22
CA ARG A 261 -25.72 58.07 -9.95
C ARG A 261 -25.95 58.49 -11.40
N ASN A 262 -25.22 57.87 -12.33
CA ASN A 262 -25.43 58.04 -13.75
C ASN A 262 -26.14 56.85 -14.36
N ARG A 263 -27.21 57.09 -15.11
CA ARG A 263 -27.96 56.08 -15.85
C ARG A 263 -28.11 56.50 -17.29
N LYS A 264 -27.63 55.67 -18.21
CA LYS A 264 -27.80 55.92 -19.66
C LYS A 264 -28.57 54.75 -20.26
N ILE A 265 -29.69 55.03 -20.90
CA ILE A 265 -30.56 54.05 -21.55
C ILE A 265 -30.61 54.43 -23.04
N GLY A 266 -30.24 53.47 -23.92
CA GLY A 266 -30.20 53.69 -25.36
C GLY A 266 -31.51 53.42 -26.08
N GLY A 267 -32.50 52.82 -25.39
CA GLY A 267 -33.84 52.54 -25.89
C GLY A 267 -34.91 53.08 -24.92
N ASP A 268 -36.08 52.40 -24.92
CA ASP A 268 -37.19 52.86 -24.07
C ASP A 268 -36.98 52.42 -22.60
N GLU A 269 -37.40 53.30 -21.69
CA GLU A 269 -37.52 53.04 -20.26
C GLU A 269 -39.00 53.02 -19.83
N THR A 270 -39.47 51.96 -19.26
CA THR A 270 -40.84 51.90 -18.72
C THR A 270 -40.77 51.66 -17.21
N THR A 271 -41.36 52.53 -16.43
CA THR A 271 -41.53 52.39 -14.99
C THR A 271 -43.01 52.25 -14.66
N THR A 272 -43.43 51.14 -14.06
CA THR A 272 -44.82 50.94 -13.61
C THR A 272 -44.85 50.84 -12.07
N VAL A 273 -45.58 51.69 -11.43
CA VAL A 273 -45.77 51.70 -9.96
C VAL A 273 -47.24 51.52 -9.67
N SER A 274 -47.60 50.35 -9.08
CA SER A 274 -49.01 50.07 -8.73
C SER A 274 -49.48 50.75 -7.42
N GLY A 275 -48.57 51.37 -6.68
CA GLY A 275 -48.83 52.09 -5.41
C GLY A 275 -48.38 53.56 -5.51
N ALA A 276 -48.13 54.20 -4.35
CA ALA A 276 -47.63 55.56 -4.30
C ALA A 276 -46.16 55.65 -4.76
N SER A 277 -45.89 56.64 -5.59
CA SER A 277 -44.52 57.03 -5.94
C SER A 277 -44.21 58.43 -5.37
N THR A 278 -43.07 58.56 -4.68
CA THR A 278 -42.64 59.81 -4.11
C THR A 278 -41.22 60.11 -4.53
N GLU A 279 -41.01 61.24 -5.23
CA GLU A 279 -39.68 61.76 -5.56
C GLU A 279 -39.39 63.01 -4.74
N LYS A 280 -38.28 63.05 -4.00
CA LYS A 280 -37.80 64.25 -3.30
C LYS A 280 -36.44 64.61 -3.84
N VAL A 281 -36.37 65.82 -4.38
CA VAL A 281 -35.14 66.44 -4.86
C VAL A 281 -34.73 67.58 -3.91
N GLY A 282 -33.67 67.43 -3.18
CA GLY A 282 -33.21 68.41 -2.15
C GLY A 282 -32.30 69.52 -2.63
N GLY A 283 -32.28 69.88 -3.88
CA GLY A 283 -31.43 70.95 -4.45
C GLY A 283 -32.15 71.71 -5.54
N ALA A 284 -31.55 72.74 -6.07
CA ALA A 284 -32.07 73.48 -7.24
C ALA A 284 -32.11 72.57 -8.45
N LYS A 285 -33.25 72.57 -9.15
CA LYS A 285 -33.41 71.88 -10.44
C LYS A 285 -32.49 72.49 -11.51
#